data_b83d5e378abb55c502a36de93fe1473f
#
_entry.id   b83d5e378abb55c502a36de93fe1473f
#
_cell.length_a   1.000
_cell.length_b   1.000
_cell.length_c   1.000
_cell.angle_alpha   90.00
_cell.angle_beta   90.00
_cell.angle_gamma   90.00
#
_symmetry.space_group_name_H-M   'P 1'
#
loop_
_entity.id
_entity.type
_entity.pdbx_description
1 polymer ?
#
loop_
_entity_poly.entity_id
_entity_poly.type
_entity_poly.pdbx_seq_one_letter_code
_entity_poly.pdbx_strand_id
1 'polypeptide(L)'
;RGLAVNEIFTQANEKLCENNESGMFVTAWMGILDLATGKLQYANAGHNPPLLKRADGSFEYLKTRAGFVLGGMEGVRYRMGEITLTPGDRLFLYTDGVPEATNTENKLYGEDRLLTFMNQNTSVKAMELLPALKADIDKFVGEAPQFDDITMLIFDYKPQKGGSDMTTRKFPAKVDALSD
;
A
#
# COMPACT_ATOMS: atom_id res chain seq x y z
N ARG A 1 -6.29 -25.42 1.08
CA ARG A 1 -6.63 -24.09 0.52
C ARG A 1 -6.51 -23.10 1.67
N GLY A 2 -5.76 -22.00 1.49
CA GLY A 2 -5.69 -20.94 2.48
C GLY A 2 -7.01 -20.15 2.57
N LEU A 3 -7.13 -19.32 3.61
CA LEU A 3 -8.26 -18.41 3.78
C LEU A 3 -8.23 -17.30 2.70
N ALA A 4 -9.39 -16.80 2.33
CA ALA A 4 -9.49 -15.60 1.49
C ALA A 4 -9.08 -14.34 2.29
N VAL A 5 -8.60 -13.29 1.62
CA VAL A 5 -8.09 -12.08 2.30
C VAL A 5 -9.11 -11.42 3.22
N ASN A 6 -10.37 -11.39 2.84
CA ASN A 6 -11.45 -10.85 3.66
C ASN A 6 -11.75 -11.70 4.90
N GLU A 7 -11.58 -13.04 4.80
CA GLU A 7 -11.72 -13.95 5.94
C GLU A 7 -10.56 -13.76 6.92
N ILE A 8 -9.33 -13.58 6.41
CA ILE A 8 -8.16 -13.26 7.23
C ILE A 8 -8.39 -11.99 8.03
N PHE A 9 -8.85 -10.92 7.39
CA PHE A 9 -9.16 -9.66 8.10
C PHE A 9 -10.29 -9.81 9.11
N THR A 10 -11.34 -10.57 8.78
CA THR A 10 -12.43 -10.83 9.72
C THR A 10 -11.91 -11.55 10.96
N GLN A 11 -11.11 -12.60 10.80
CA GLN A 11 -10.54 -13.31 11.94
C GLN A 11 -9.53 -12.46 12.72
N ALA A 12 -8.69 -11.68 12.02
CA ALA A 12 -7.76 -10.77 12.69
C ALA A 12 -8.50 -9.70 13.51
N ASN A 13 -9.59 -9.15 12.97
CA ASN A 13 -10.42 -8.18 13.68
C ASN A 13 -10.99 -8.76 14.98
N GLU A 14 -11.59 -9.95 14.93
CA GLU A 14 -12.13 -10.61 16.13
C GLU A 14 -11.05 -10.79 17.19
N LYS A 15 -9.84 -11.23 16.77
CA LYS A 15 -8.71 -11.40 17.68
C LYS A 15 -8.20 -10.09 18.28
N LEU A 16 -8.17 -9.01 17.51
CA LEU A 16 -7.75 -7.70 18.00
C LEU A 16 -8.79 -7.04 18.90
N CYS A 17 -10.07 -7.38 18.74
CA CYS A 17 -11.12 -6.91 19.64
C CYS A 17 -11.10 -7.64 21.00
N GLU A 18 -10.56 -8.87 21.07
CA GLU A 18 -10.43 -9.62 22.32
C GLU A 18 -9.57 -8.84 23.33
N ASN A 19 -10.14 -8.49 24.48
CA ASN A 19 -9.45 -7.75 25.56
C ASN A 19 -8.88 -6.36 25.16
N ASN A 20 -9.47 -5.71 24.18
CA ASN A 20 -9.05 -4.39 23.73
C ASN A 20 -9.68 -3.25 24.56
N GLU A 21 -9.44 -3.25 25.87
CA GLU A 21 -9.97 -2.24 26.80
C GLU A 21 -9.47 -0.81 26.49
N SER A 22 -8.29 -0.69 25.88
CA SER A 22 -7.70 0.59 25.48
C SER A 22 -8.27 1.16 24.18
N GLY A 23 -9.11 0.40 23.45
CA GLY A 23 -9.70 0.84 22.19
C GLY A 23 -8.68 1.04 21.05
N MET A 24 -7.55 0.34 21.09
CA MET A 24 -6.54 0.42 20.03
C MET A 24 -7.04 -0.21 18.73
N PHE A 25 -6.68 0.37 17.62
CA PHE A 25 -7.04 -0.12 16.29
C PHE A 25 -5.86 -0.10 15.32
N VAL A 26 -5.98 -0.83 14.24
CA VAL A 26 -4.97 -0.87 13.17
C VAL A 26 -5.65 -0.64 11.82
N THR A 27 -5.07 0.21 11.00
CA THR A 27 -5.41 0.27 9.57
C THR A 27 -4.54 -0.73 8.81
N ALA A 28 -5.11 -1.43 7.84
CA ALA A 28 -4.34 -2.39 7.04
C ALA A 28 -4.89 -2.52 5.62
N TRP A 29 -3.98 -2.69 4.68
CA TRP A 29 -4.27 -3.18 3.35
C TRP A 29 -3.51 -4.48 3.10
N MET A 30 -4.18 -5.51 2.61
CA MET A 30 -3.58 -6.80 2.27
C MET A 30 -3.93 -7.21 0.86
N GLY A 31 -2.93 -7.67 0.11
CA GLY A 31 -3.11 -8.27 -1.21
C GLY A 31 -2.45 -9.65 -1.30
N ILE A 32 -3.11 -10.59 -1.94
CA ILE A 32 -2.56 -11.90 -2.35
C ILE A 32 -2.47 -11.91 -3.86
N LEU A 33 -1.25 -11.95 -4.39
CA LEU A 33 -0.97 -11.95 -5.82
C LEU A 33 -0.56 -13.35 -6.28
N ASP A 34 -1.29 -13.88 -7.25
CA ASP A 34 -0.86 -15.02 -8.04
C ASP A 34 0.13 -14.52 -9.11
N LEU A 35 1.39 -14.86 -8.95
CA LEU A 35 2.47 -14.38 -9.83
C LEU A 35 2.36 -14.95 -11.26
N ALA A 36 1.72 -16.11 -11.45
CA ALA A 36 1.59 -16.74 -12.75
C ALA A 36 0.48 -16.10 -13.57
N THR A 37 -0.61 -15.74 -12.93
CA THR A 37 -1.83 -15.22 -13.59
C THR A 37 -1.98 -13.70 -13.50
N GLY A 38 -1.25 -13.05 -12.57
CA GLY A 38 -1.43 -11.63 -12.25
C GLY A 38 -2.68 -11.33 -11.41
N LYS A 39 -3.42 -12.36 -11.01
CA LYS A 39 -4.63 -12.18 -10.19
C LYS A 39 -4.27 -11.69 -8.80
N LEU A 40 -4.70 -10.48 -8.46
CA LEU A 40 -4.52 -9.85 -7.17
C LEU A 40 -5.87 -9.77 -6.44
N GLN A 41 -6.00 -10.51 -5.36
CA GLN A 41 -7.11 -10.40 -4.42
C GLN A 41 -6.68 -9.53 -3.25
N TYR A 42 -7.51 -8.58 -2.84
CA TYR A 42 -7.15 -7.64 -1.78
C TYR A 42 -8.32 -7.29 -0.88
N ALA A 43 -8.00 -6.84 0.33
CA ALA A 43 -8.94 -6.23 1.27
C ALA A 43 -8.32 -4.98 1.89
N ASN A 44 -9.18 -4.04 2.30
CA ASN A 44 -8.77 -2.79 2.94
C ASN A 44 -9.58 -2.60 4.23
N ALA A 45 -8.87 -2.40 5.32
CA ALA A 45 -9.40 -2.12 6.66
C ALA A 45 -9.00 -0.70 7.09
N GLY A 46 -9.60 0.31 6.45
CA GLY A 46 -9.38 1.72 6.79
C GLY A 46 -8.02 2.30 6.39
N HIS A 47 -7.22 1.60 5.60
CA HIS A 47 -5.90 2.05 5.16
C HIS A 47 -6.00 2.89 3.87
N ASN A 48 -4.98 3.73 3.63
CA ASN A 48 -4.88 4.54 2.40
C ASN A 48 -4.99 3.66 1.15
N PRO A 49 -5.75 4.09 0.12
CA PRO A 49 -5.89 3.33 -1.10
C PRO A 49 -4.56 3.31 -1.88
N PRO A 50 -4.09 2.16 -2.35
CA PRO A 50 -2.92 2.10 -3.23
C PRO A 50 -3.11 2.89 -4.52
N LEU A 51 -2.00 3.34 -5.13
CA LEU A 51 -1.99 3.82 -6.50
C LEU A 51 -1.65 2.66 -7.44
N LEU A 52 -2.44 2.51 -8.48
CA LEU A 52 -2.23 1.55 -9.57
C LEU A 52 -1.93 2.30 -10.86
N LYS A 53 -0.82 1.95 -11.52
CA LYS A 53 -0.50 2.39 -12.88
C LYS A 53 -0.56 1.19 -13.81
N ARG A 54 -1.36 1.29 -14.87
CA ARG A 54 -1.32 0.32 -15.98
C ARG A 54 -0.07 0.53 -16.82
N ALA A 55 0.34 -0.48 -17.56
CA ALA A 55 1.60 -0.49 -18.33
C ALA A 55 1.80 0.77 -19.19
N ASP A 56 0.75 1.23 -19.85
CA ASP A 56 0.70 2.37 -20.78
C ASP A 56 -0.05 3.59 -20.23
N GLY A 57 -0.45 3.55 -18.95
CA GLY A 57 -1.30 4.54 -18.30
C GLY A 57 -0.60 5.44 -17.30
N SER A 58 -1.42 6.23 -16.64
CA SER A 58 -1.09 7.04 -15.47
C SER A 58 -1.40 6.28 -14.18
N PHE A 59 -0.89 6.79 -13.06
CA PHE A 59 -1.31 6.35 -11.73
C PHE A 59 -2.72 6.84 -11.42
N GLU A 60 -3.52 5.94 -10.88
CA GLU A 60 -4.86 6.22 -10.37
C GLU A 60 -5.02 5.51 -9.02
N TYR A 61 -5.84 6.09 -8.14
CA TYR A 61 -6.20 5.41 -6.90
C TYR A 61 -6.96 4.12 -7.19
N LEU A 62 -6.48 3.01 -6.64
CA LEU A 62 -7.20 1.74 -6.71
C LEU A 62 -8.50 1.88 -5.93
N LYS A 63 -9.63 1.91 -6.65
CA LYS A 63 -10.96 2.07 -6.05
C LYS A 63 -11.27 0.88 -5.16
N THR A 64 -11.05 1.04 -3.87
CA THR A 64 -11.43 0.08 -2.85
C THR A 64 -12.54 0.67 -2.01
N ARG A 65 -13.53 -0.15 -1.65
CA ARG A 65 -14.39 0.25 -0.54
C ARG A 65 -13.61 -0.06 0.73
N ALA A 66 -13.08 0.98 1.37
CA ALA A 66 -12.44 0.82 2.67
C ALA A 66 -13.44 0.18 3.65
N GLY A 67 -13.00 -0.86 4.34
CA GLY A 67 -13.69 -1.41 5.48
C GLY A 67 -13.40 -0.58 6.73
N PHE A 68 -14.03 -0.96 7.84
CA PHE A 68 -13.69 -0.40 9.15
C PHE A 68 -12.29 -0.85 9.58
N VAL A 69 -11.64 -0.11 10.46
CA VAL A 69 -10.32 -0.45 10.99
C VAL A 69 -10.35 -1.78 11.76
N LEU A 70 -9.22 -2.49 11.83
CA LEU A 70 -9.10 -3.72 12.60
C LEU A 70 -9.03 -3.41 14.10
N GLY A 71 -9.73 -4.19 14.92
CA GLY A 71 -9.77 -4.03 16.38
C GLY A 71 -10.71 -2.94 16.88
N GLY A 72 -11.32 -2.15 15.98
CA GLY A 72 -12.18 -1.04 16.38
C GLY A 72 -13.62 -1.44 16.75
N MET A 73 -14.12 -2.57 16.25
CA MET A 73 -15.47 -3.05 16.51
C MET A 73 -15.60 -4.53 16.21
N GLU A 74 -16.22 -5.31 17.10
CA GLU A 74 -16.52 -6.72 16.87
C GLU A 74 -17.55 -6.92 15.75
N GLY A 75 -17.54 -8.09 15.12
CA GLY A 75 -18.52 -8.52 14.11
C GLY A 75 -18.34 -7.84 12.73
N VAL A 76 -17.32 -7.03 12.53
CA VAL A 76 -17.05 -6.40 11.22
C VAL A 76 -16.71 -7.46 10.18
N ARG A 77 -17.33 -7.33 9.00
CA ARG A 77 -17.05 -8.17 7.83
C ARG A 77 -16.35 -7.34 6.75
N TYR A 78 -15.22 -7.84 6.30
CA TYR A 78 -14.43 -7.17 5.25
C TYR A 78 -14.82 -7.66 3.86
N ARG A 79 -14.65 -6.79 2.88
CA ARG A 79 -14.93 -7.11 1.48
C ARG A 79 -13.63 -7.40 0.76
N MET A 80 -13.68 -8.38 -0.12
CA MET A 80 -12.59 -8.68 -1.05
C MET A 80 -12.81 -7.94 -2.36
N GLY A 81 -11.77 -7.27 -2.83
CA GLY A 81 -11.64 -6.79 -4.20
C GLY A 81 -10.75 -7.73 -5.00
N GLU A 82 -10.87 -7.67 -6.31
CA GLU A 82 -10.05 -8.46 -7.23
C GLU A 82 -9.75 -7.66 -8.49
N ILE A 83 -8.48 -7.69 -8.91
CA ILE A 83 -8.02 -7.17 -10.20
C ILE A 83 -7.02 -8.15 -10.80
N THR A 84 -6.82 -8.07 -12.12
CA THR A 84 -5.72 -8.75 -12.79
C THR A 84 -4.67 -7.73 -13.19
N LEU A 85 -3.45 -7.93 -12.71
CA LEU A 85 -2.28 -7.18 -13.16
C LEU A 85 -1.77 -7.75 -14.48
N THR A 86 -1.37 -6.86 -15.38
CA THR A 86 -0.71 -7.20 -16.64
C THR A 86 0.75 -6.81 -16.61
N PRO A 87 1.62 -7.42 -17.45
CA PRO A 87 3.03 -7.06 -17.51
C PRO A 87 3.26 -5.56 -17.68
N GLY A 88 4.03 -4.97 -16.78
CA GLY A 88 4.31 -3.52 -16.78
C GLY A 88 3.38 -2.71 -15.89
N ASP A 89 2.35 -3.33 -15.29
CA ASP A 89 1.55 -2.67 -14.26
C ASP A 89 2.40 -2.45 -13.00
N ARG A 90 2.13 -1.36 -12.31
CA ARG A 90 2.84 -0.94 -11.11
C ARG A 90 1.84 -0.62 -9.99
N LEU A 91 2.11 -1.15 -8.81
CA LEU A 91 1.34 -0.86 -7.60
C LEU A 91 2.23 -0.09 -6.61
N PHE A 92 1.71 1.00 -6.06
CA PHE A 92 2.37 1.77 -5.02
C PHE A 92 1.49 1.78 -3.77
N LEU A 93 2.10 1.37 -2.65
CA LEU A 93 1.50 1.36 -1.32
C LEU A 93 2.26 2.32 -0.41
N TYR A 94 1.57 2.96 0.50
CA TYR A 94 2.14 3.96 1.40
C TYR A 94 1.30 4.09 2.66
N THR A 95 1.93 4.56 3.74
CA THR A 95 1.25 4.95 4.98
C THR A 95 0.77 6.39 4.92
N ASP A 96 -0.13 6.75 5.83
CA ASP A 96 -0.68 8.10 5.99
C ASP A 96 0.39 9.17 6.24
N GLY A 97 1.55 8.82 6.80
CA GLY A 97 2.70 9.71 6.90
C GLY A 97 3.13 10.36 5.59
N VAL A 98 2.76 9.80 4.41
CA VAL A 98 3.02 10.43 3.10
C VAL A 98 2.06 11.61 2.86
N PRO A 99 0.72 11.42 2.75
CA PRO A 99 -0.18 12.55 2.51
C PRO A 99 -0.33 13.50 3.69
N GLU A 100 -0.06 13.05 4.92
CA GLU A 100 -0.16 13.86 6.13
C GLU A 100 1.15 14.60 6.49
N ALA A 101 2.21 14.38 5.73
CA ALA A 101 3.44 15.18 5.86
C ALA A 101 3.10 16.67 5.82
N THR A 102 3.47 17.39 6.89
CA THR A 102 3.01 18.75 7.14
C THR A 102 4.17 19.73 7.06
N ASN A 103 3.99 20.88 6.40
CA ASN A 103 4.99 21.93 6.30
C ASN A 103 4.88 22.94 7.44
N THR A 104 5.80 23.93 7.48
CA THR A 104 5.84 24.98 8.49
C THR A 104 4.60 25.89 8.51
N GLU A 105 3.77 25.86 7.45
CA GLU A 105 2.50 26.59 7.38
C GLU A 105 1.29 25.73 7.80
N ASN A 106 1.52 24.53 8.37
CA ASN A 106 0.50 23.53 8.70
C ASN A 106 -0.33 23.04 7.50
N LYS A 107 0.25 23.04 6.30
CA LYS A 107 -0.38 22.46 5.11
C LYS A 107 0.09 21.02 4.94
N LEU A 108 -0.85 20.14 4.61
CA LEU A 108 -0.55 18.75 4.29
C LEU A 108 0.02 18.61 2.88
N TYR A 109 0.90 17.65 2.68
CA TYR A 109 1.38 17.23 1.34
C TYR A 109 0.21 16.84 0.44
N GLY A 110 -0.69 16.02 0.96
CA GLY A 110 -1.99 15.69 0.38
C GLY A 110 -1.93 14.65 -0.74
N GLU A 111 -3.08 14.03 -0.96
CA GLU A 111 -3.23 12.99 -1.99
C GLU A 111 -3.11 13.54 -3.42
N ASP A 112 -3.59 14.76 -3.68
CA ASP A 112 -3.51 15.39 -5.00
C ASP A 112 -2.06 15.66 -5.43
N ARG A 113 -1.21 16.12 -4.49
CA ARG A 113 0.20 16.34 -4.74
C ARG A 113 0.93 15.02 -4.95
N LEU A 114 0.65 14.01 -4.12
CA LEU A 114 1.18 12.67 -4.30
C LEU A 114 0.85 12.14 -5.70
N LEU A 115 -0.40 12.17 -6.10
CA LEU A 115 -0.85 11.69 -7.40
C LEU A 115 -0.20 12.47 -8.56
N THR A 116 -0.08 13.79 -8.41
CA THR A 116 0.60 14.66 -9.39
C THR A 116 2.06 14.28 -9.55
N PHE A 117 2.80 14.12 -8.43
CA PHE A 117 4.21 13.71 -8.44
C PHE A 117 4.37 12.35 -9.12
N MET A 118 3.56 11.36 -8.75
CA MET A 118 3.62 10.03 -9.32
C MET A 118 3.35 10.03 -10.83
N ASN A 119 2.42 10.87 -11.29
CA ASN A 119 2.07 10.99 -12.71
C ASN A 119 3.11 11.77 -13.53
N GLN A 120 3.85 12.68 -12.93
CA GLN A 120 4.99 13.33 -13.58
C GLN A 120 6.20 12.40 -13.74
N ASN A 121 6.25 11.29 -12.99
CA ASN A 121 7.38 10.39 -12.92
C ASN A 121 7.05 8.93 -13.35
N THR A 122 6.07 8.74 -14.23
CA THR A 122 5.56 7.41 -14.62
C THR A 122 6.59 6.49 -15.24
N SER A 123 7.63 7.04 -15.90
CA SER A 123 8.70 6.30 -16.57
C SER A 123 9.92 6.03 -15.67
N VAL A 124 9.96 6.63 -14.49
CA VAL A 124 11.08 6.47 -13.54
C VAL A 124 11.04 5.05 -12.94
N LYS A 125 12.21 4.43 -12.81
CA LYS A 125 12.33 3.09 -12.20
C LYS A 125 11.96 3.13 -10.72
N ALA A 126 11.39 2.02 -10.21
CA ALA A 126 10.95 1.92 -8.81
C ALA A 126 12.05 2.32 -7.81
N MET A 127 13.29 1.85 -8.02
CA MET A 127 14.43 2.15 -7.13
C MET A 127 14.83 3.64 -7.10
N GLU A 128 14.50 4.40 -8.14
CA GLU A 128 14.79 5.83 -8.24
C GLU A 128 13.58 6.67 -7.82
N LEU A 129 12.37 6.14 -8.02
CA LEU A 129 11.12 6.86 -7.77
C LEU A 129 10.86 7.06 -6.27
N LEU A 130 11.11 6.04 -5.42
CA LEU A 130 10.90 6.18 -3.97
C LEU A 130 11.81 7.24 -3.34
N PRO A 131 13.13 7.24 -3.58
CA PRO A 131 14.00 8.31 -3.11
C PRO A 131 13.62 9.70 -3.65
N ALA A 132 13.18 9.78 -4.91
CA ALA A 132 12.75 11.05 -5.50
C ALA A 132 11.45 11.57 -4.84
N LEU A 133 10.49 10.69 -4.56
CA LEU A 133 9.28 11.06 -3.82
C LEU A 133 9.61 11.52 -2.40
N LYS A 134 10.49 10.80 -1.69
CA LYS A 134 10.94 11.20 -0.36
C LYS A 134 11.58 12.58 -0.39
N ALA A 135 12.44 12.86 -1.37
CA ALA A 135 13.07 14.17 -1.52
C ALA A 135 12.06 15.30 -1.82
N ASP A 136 10.98 15.02 -2.59
CA ASP A 136 9.91 16.00 -2.82
C ASP A 136 9.10 16.26 -1.54
N ILE A 137 8.81 15.22 -0.77
CA ILE A 137 8.16 15.33 0.55
C ILE A 137 9.06 16.18 1.49
N ASP A 138 10.35 15.87 1.60
CA ASP A 138 11.28 16.60 2.47
C ASP A 138 11.40 18.07 2.09
N LYS A 139 11.44 18.34 0.79
CA LYS A 139 11.44 19.72 0.29
C LYS A 139 10.15 20.47 0.63
N PHE A 140 9.00 19.78 0.63
CA PHE A 140 7.73 20.38 1.01
C PHE A 140 7.64 20.64 2.51
N VAL A 141 8.07 19.69 3.34
CA VAL A 141 8.08 19.78 4.80
C VAL A 141 9.02 20.87 5.28
N GLY A 142 10.19 20.99 4.65
CA GLY A 142 11.21 21.97 5.04
C GLY A 142 11.73 21.71 6.45
N GLU A 143 11.69 22.74 7.31
CA GLU A 143 12.17 22.66 8.69
C GLU A 143 11.11 22.18 9.70
N ALA A 144 9.91 21.83 9.24
CA ALA A 144 8.88 21.28 10.12
C ALA A 144 9.30 19.91 10.66
N PRO A 145 8.98 19.58 11.91
CA PRO A 145 9.27 18.24 12.44
C PRO A 145 8.45 17.19 11.69
N GLN A 146 9.02 16.00 11.51
CA GLN A 146 8.27 14.85 10.96
C GLN A 146 7.14 14.51 11.93
N PHE A 147 5.93 14.38 11.39
CA PHE A 147 4.71 14.14 12.17
C PHE A 147 4.45 12.65 12.38
N ASP A 148 4.74 11.81 11.37
CA ASP A 148 4.47 10.38 11.39
C ASP A 148 5.49 9.61 10.54
N ASP A 149 5.56 8.28 10.74
CA ASP A 149 6.45 7.39 10.01
C ASP A 149 6.03 7.24 8.53
N ILE A 150 6.99 7.42 7.64
CA ILE A 150 6.78 7.29 6.20
C ILE A 150 7.23 5.91 5.74
N THR A 151 6.26 5.06 5.36
CA THR A 151 6.55 3.78 4.70
C THR A 151 6.01 3.78 3.28
N MET A 152 6.84 3.36 2.33
CA MET A 152 6.47 3.31 0.93
C MET A 152 6.95 2.01 0.29
N LEU A 153 6.12 1.38 -0.55
CA LEU A 153 6.45 0.18 -1.30
C LEU A 153 5.99 0.33 -2.75
N ILE A 154 6.88 0.01 -3.69
CA ILE A 154 6.53 -0.12 -5.12
C ILE A 154 6.71 -1.58 -5.54
N PHE A 155 5.72 -2.07 -6.27
CA PHE A 155 5.74 -3.38 -6.90
C PHE A 155 5.50 -3.25 -8.41
N ASP A 156 6.48 -3.67 -9.22
CA ASP A 156 6.36 -3.78 -10.68
C ASP A 156 6.02 -5.21 -11.07
N TYR A 157 4.84 -5.45 -11.66
CA TYR A 157 4.46 -6.79 -12.08
C TYR A 157 5.17 -7.19 -13.37
N LYS A 158 5.98 -8.24 -13.28
CA LYS A 158 6.70 -8.87 -14.38
C LYS A 158 6.47 -10.37 -14.31
N PRO A 159 5.59 -10.95 -15.14
CA PRO A 159 5.38 -12.40 -15.16
C PRO A 159 6.68 -13.09 -15.52
N GLN A 160 6.95 -14.21 -14.87
CA GLN A 160 8.08 -15.04 -15.25
C GLN A 160 7.86 -15.59 -16.66
N LYS A 161 8.80 -15.38 -17.56
CA LYS A 161 8.85 -16.10 -18.85
C LYS A 161 8.94 -17.58 -18.50
N GLY A 162 7.99 -18.38 -18.96
CA GLY A 162 7.81 -19.78 -18.64
C GLY A 162 9.09 -20.57 -18.55
N GLY A 163 9.41 -20.99 -17.36
CA GLY A 163 10.41 -21.97 -17.02
C GLY A 163 9.79 -22.93 -16.01
N SER A 164 9.74 -24.20 -16.35
CA SER A 164 9.22 -25.31 -15.54
C SER A 164 10.14 -25.57 -14.33
N ASP A 165 10.20 -24.65 -13.39
CA ASP A 165 10.83 -24.93 -12.10
C ASP A 165 10.08 -24.23 -10.98
N MET A 166 9.16 -24.99 -10.37
CA MET A 166 8.41 -24.60 -9.17
C MET A 166 9.30 -24.71 -7.93
N THR A 167 10.45 -24.05 -7.93
CA THR A 167 11.20 -23.82 -6.71
C THR A 167 10.67 -22.56 -6.04
N THR A 168 10.12 -22.73 -4.87
CA THR A 168 9.68 -21.65 -3.97
C THR A 168 10.84 -20.69 -3.73
N ARG A 169 10.97 -19.63 -4.53
CA ARG A 169 11.94 -18.57 -4.28
C ARG A 169 11.38 -17.69 -3.18
N LYS A 170 11.96 -17.79 -2.00
CA LYS A 170 11.81 -16.77 -0.96
C LYS A 170 12.46 -15.49 -1.50
N PHE A 171 11.67 -14.49 -1.83
CA PHE A 171 12.19 -13.14 -2.06
C PHE A 171 12.60 -12.58 -0.68
N PRO A 172 13.85 -12.15 -0.48
CA PRO A 172 14.14 -11.31 0.66
C PRO A 172 13.38 -10.00 0.45
N ALA A 173 12.29 -9.81 1.16
CA ALA A 173 11.71 -8.50 1.35
C ALA A 173 12.74 -7.71 2.19
N LYS A 174 13.58 -6.90 1.55
CA LYS A 174 14.24 -5.81 2.25
C LYS A 174 13.17 -4.74 2.45
N VAL A 175 12.57 -4.77 3.60
CA VAL A 175 11.89 -3.62 4.16
C VAL A 175 13.01 -2.78 4.77
N ASP A 176 13.50 -1.80 4.04
CA ASP A 176 14.32 -0.74 4.64
C ASP A 176 13.32 0.15 5.40
N ALA A 177 13.08 -0.19 6.66
CA ALA A 177 12.49 0.74 7.61
C ALA A 177 13.59 1.78 7.89
N LEU A 178 13.44 2.97 7.34
CA LEU A 178 14.18 4.13 7.80
C LEU A 178 13.49 4.60 9.08
N SER A 179 13.95 4.11 10.20
CA SER A 179 13.73 4.69 11.52
C SER A 179 15.02 5.41 11.90
N ASP A 180 14.97 6.71 11.96
CA ASP A 180 15.86 7.54 12.78
C ASP A 180 15.01 8.25 13.83
#